data_f49c17de87580f56430614cd8be3945e
#
_entry.id   f49c17de87580f56430614cd8be3945e
#
_cell.length_a   1.000
_cell.length_b   1.000
_cell.length_c   1.000
_cell.angle_alpha   90.00
_cell.angle_beta   90.00
_cell.angle_gamma   90.00
#
_symmetry.space_group_name_H-M   'P 1'
#
loop_
_entity.id
_entity.type
_entity.pdbx_description
1 polymer ?
#
loop_
_entity_poly.entity_id
_entity_poly.type
_entity_poly.pdbx_seq_one_letter_code
_entity_poly.pdbx_strand_id
1 'polypeptide(L)'
;MNDYIIRGTAANDQVRFFAAYTKDVVETARQKHNTSPVATAALGRLLTAGAMMGSMCKNDSDVITLQIQCSGPIGGLTVTADSKANVKGYVNNPDVMLPPSKEGKLDVGKALDLGVLTVIKDIGLKEPYSGQTHLVSGEIAEDLTYYFAASEQIPTSVALGVLMNKDNTVRQAGGFIIQMMPYAEEETISKLEKKIAEFKSVTYALEHEHTPEKMMEDLLGDMDMKIYEKVPTQFHCNCSTERVEKAVISVGKKEIQNMIDDGEPIEVNCHFCNTHYHYSVDDLKRMLNEATR
;
A
#
# COMPACT_ATOMS: atom_id res chain seq x y z
N MET A 1 18.91 -4.47 5.85
CA MET A 1 18.55 -5.11 4.52
C MET A 1 17.74 -4.04 3.82
N ASN A 2 18.03 -3.69 2.58
CA ASN A 2 17.22 -2.70 1.84
C ASN A 2 15.90 -3.33 1.45
N ASP A 3 14.84 -2.55 1.39
CA ASP A 3 13.52 -3.02 0.98
C ASP A 3 13.47 -3.34 -0.52
N TYR A 4 12.83 -4.44 -0.87
CA TYR A 4 12.73 -4.91 -2.25
C TYR A 4 11.58 -5.89 -2.46
N ILE A 5 11.25 -6.09 -3.72
CA ILE A 5 10.27 -7.05 -4.20
C ILE A 5 10.99 -8.03 -5.14
N ILE A 6 10.73 -9.31 -5.02
CA ILE A 6 11.06 -10.31 -6.04
C ILE A 6 9.80 -10.67 -6.81
N ARG A 7 9.98 -10.99 -8.09
CA ARG A 7 8.92 -11.54 -8.94
C ARG A 7 9.42 -12.71 -9.75
N GLY A 8 8.54 -13.68 -9.95
CA GLY A 8 8.88 -14.91 -10.64
C GLY A 8 7.66 -15.76 -10.96
N THR A 9 7.96 -16.97 -11.44
CA THR A 9 6.96 -18.00 -11.74
C THR A 9 7.35 -19.34 -11.14
N ALA A 10 6.40 -20.27 -11.12
CA ALA A 10 6.61 -21.66 -10.73
C ALA A 10 5.68 -22.57 -11.52
N ALA A 11 5.89 -23.89 -11.41
CA ALA A 11 5.08 -24.92 -12.05
C ALA A 11 4.90 -24.71 -13.56
N ASN A 12 6.03 -24.53 -14.30
CA ASN A 12 6.01 -24.25 -15.74
C ASN A 12 5.13 -23.06 -16.11
N ASP A 13 5.31 -21.94 -15.40
CA ASP A 13 4.58 -20.68 -15.55
C ASP A 13 3.08 -20.74 -15.21
N GLN A 14 2.58 -21.82 -14.61
CA GLN A 14 1.20 -21.92 -14.15
C GLN A 14 0.91 -21.04 -12.92
N VAL A 15 1.96 -20.67 -12.19
CA VAL A 15 1.91 -19.80 -11.01
C VAL A 15 2.82 -18.60 -11.24
N ARG A 16 2.34 -17.39 -10.98
CA ARG A 16 3.21 -16.22 -10.84
C ARG A 16 3.19 -15.71 -9.41
N PHE A 17 4.29 -15.13 -8.96
CA PHE A 17 4.38 -14.62 -7.60
C PHE A 17 5.14 -13.30 -7.51
N PHE A 18 4.81 -12.56 -6.45
CA PHE A 18 5.49 -11.35 -5.99
C PHE A 18 5.68 -11.52 -4.49
N ALA A 19 6.89 -11.28 -3.99
CA ALA A 19 7.14 -11.31 -2.55
C ALA A 19 8.04 -10.13 -2.16
N ALA A 20 7.74 -9.51 -1.02
CA ALA A 20 8.32 -8.24 -0.63
C ALA A 20 8.85 -8.25 0.81
N TYR A 21 9.96 -7.56 1.01
CA TYR A 21 10.41 -7.05 2.30
C TYR A 21 10.27 -5.53 2.29
N THR A 22 9.56 -4.96 3.26
CA THR A 22 9.10 -3.56 3.23
C THR A 22 9.23 -2.86 4.59
N LYS A 23 10.18 -3.28 5.42
CA LYS A 23 10.38 -2.74 6.77
C LYS A 23 10.62 -1.23 6.75
N ASP A 24 11.54 -0.76 5.90
CA ASP A 24 11.95 0.65 5.86
C ASP A 24 10.85 1.53 5.24
N VAL A 25 10.08 0.99 4.26
CA VAL A 25 8.88 1.63 3.71
C VAL A 25 7.86 1.91 4.82
N VAL A 26 7.55 0.88 5.62
CA VAL A 26 6.54 0.98 6.68
C VAL A 26 7.02 1.86 7.83
N GLU A 27 8.30 1.74 8.23
CA GLU A 27 8.88 2.60 9.27
C GLU A 27 8.91 4.06 8.84
N THR A 28 9.24 4.35 7.56
CA THR A 28 9.19 5.70 7.02
C THR A 28 7.79 6.28 7.07
N ALA A 29 6.76 5.51 6.69
CA ALA A 29 5.37 5.92 6.79
C ALA A 29 4.96 6.19 8.24
N ARG A 30 5.34 5.28 9.17
CA ARG A 30 5.09 5.43 10.61
C ARG A 30 5.65 6.74 11.15
N GLN A 31 6.91 7.04 10.83
CA GLN A 31 7.56 8.27 11.27
C GLN A 31 6.90 9.52 10.71
N LYS A 32 6.58 9.52 9.41
CA LYS A 32 5.97 10.68 8.74
C LYS A 32 4.57 11.01 9.27
N HIS A 33 3.80 10.00 9.60
CA HIS A 33 2.41 10.15 10.05
C HIS A 33 2.25 9.94 11.56
N ASN A 34 3.32 9.60 12.28
CA ASN A 34 3.34 9.29 13.71
C ASN A 34 2.24 8.29 14.10
N THR A 35 2.11 7.21 13.33
CA THR A 35 1.01 6.25 13.50
C THR A 35 1.16 5.38 14.73
N SER A 36 0.05 5.08 15.38
CA SER A 36 -0.08 4.08 16.45
C SER A 36 0.25 2.67 15.93
N PRO A 37 0.51 1.69 16.80
CA PRO A 37 0.85 0.33 16.35
C PRO A 37 -0.18 -0.30 15.41
N VAL A 38 -1.49 -0.18 15.70
CA VAL A 38 -2.54 -0.76 14.86
C VAL A 38 -2.70 -0.01 13.54
N ALA A 39 -2.58 1.32 13.56
CA ALA A 39 -2.60 2.13 12.35
C ALA A 39 -1.37 1.86 11.46
N THR A 40 -0.19 1.67 12.08
CA THR A 40 1.04 1.25 11.37
C THR A 40 0.87 -0.12 10.73
N ALA A 41 0.27 -1.08 11.44
CA ALA A 41 0.03 -2.42 10.88
C ALA A 41 -0.93 -2.37 9.70
N ALA A 42 -2.02 -1.62 9.79
CA ALA A 42 -2.98 -1.45 8.71
C ALA A 42 -2.36 -0.77 7.48
N LEU A 43 -1.75 0.41 7.68
CA LEU A 43 -1.10 1.17 6.61
C LEU A 43 0.06 0.38 5.98
N GLY A 44 0.88 -0.28 6.79
CA GLY A 44 2.04 -1.04 6.34
C GLY A 44 1.66 -2.26 5.49
N ARG A 45 0.59 -2.98 5.85
CA ARG A 45 0.04 -4.06 5.01
C ARG A 45 -0.42 -3.52 3.66
N LEU A 46 -1.16 -2.40 3.64
CA LEU A 46 -1.64 -1.82 2.40
C LEU A 46 -0.50 -1.24 1.54
N LEU A 47 0.54 -0.63 2.16
CA LEU A 47 1.75 -0.17 1.47
C LEU A 47 2.51 -1.33 0.81
N THR A 48 2.67 -2.45 1.54
CA THR A 48 3.33 -3.65 1.01
C THR A 48 2.56 -4.22 -0.19
N ALA A 49 1.24 -4.33 -0.08
CA ALA A 49 0.40 -4.75 -1.19
C ALA A 49 0.48 -3.78 -2.37
N GLY A 50 0.39 -2.46 -2.09
CA GLY A 50 0.49 -1.42 -3.10
C GLY A 50 1.81 -1.46 -3.87
N ALA A 51 2.95 -1.64 -3.17
CA ALA A 51 4.26 -1.77 -3.80
C ALA A 51 4.33 -2.99 -4.73
N MET A 52 3.86 -4.16 -4.28
CA MET A 52 3.81 -5.35 -5.13
C MET A 52 2.87 -5.17 -6.32
N MET A 53 1.67 -4.61 -6.12
CA MET A 53 0.71 -4.37 -7.21
C MET A 53 1.20 -3.28 -8.17
N GLY A 54 1.91 -2.25 -7.69
CA GLY A 54 2.60 -1.27 -8.53
C GLY A 54 3.62 -1.92 -9.45
N SER A 55 4.43 -2.85 -8.91
CA SER A 55 5.42 -3.59 -9.71
C SER A 55 4.80 -4.51 -10.79
N MET A 56 3.47 -4.74 -10.76
CA MET A 56 2.74 -5.46 -11.82
C MET A 56 2.40 -4.56 -13.01
N CYS A 57 2.47 -3.25 -12.86
CA CYS A 57 2.21 -2.28 -13.92
C CYS A 57 3.25 -2.41 -15.05
N LYS A 58 2.82 -2.12 -16.28
CA LYS A 58 3.64 -2.39 -17.47
C LYS A 58 4.38 -1.17 -17.98
N ASN A 59 3.78 0.03 -17.85
CA ASN A 59 4.34 1.26 -18.38
C ASN A 59 4.86 2.14 -17.24
N ASP A 60 5.88 2.92 -17.49
CA ASP A 60 6.52 3.82 -16.51
C ASP A 60 5.58 4.88 -15.95
N SER A 61 4.52 5.22 -16.70
CA SER A 61 3.50 6.18 -16.29
C SER A 61 2.35 5.57 -15.49
N ASP A 62 2.26 4.25 -15.44
CA ASP A 62 1.15 3.57 -14.78
C ASP A 62 1.21 3.80 -13.26
N VAL A 63 0.06 4.06 -12.68
CA VAL A 63 -0.11 4.29 -11.24
C VAL A 63 -1.28 3.47 -10.73
N ILE A 64 -1.08 2.81 -9.60
CA ILE A 64 -2.15 2.12 -8.88
C ILE A 64 -2.45 2.82 -7.56
N THR A 65 -3.74 2.97 -7.25
CA THR A 65 -4.20 3.48 -5.96
C THR A 65 -5.09 2.45 -5.28
N LEU A 66 -4.76 2.12 -4.05
CA LEU A 66 -5.56 1.30 -3.15
C LEU A 66 -6.19 2.21 -2.12
N GLN A 67 -7.51 2.21 -2.03
CA GLN A 67 -8.25 3.02 -1.08
C GLN A 67 -9.20 2.13 -0.26
N ILE A 68 -9.14 2.25 1.04
CA ILE A 68 -10.09 1.65 1.96
C ILE A 68 -10.88 2.78 2.61
N GLN A 69 -12.20 2.75 2.44
CA GLN A 69 -13.16 3.57 3.17
C GLN A 69 -13.88 2.66 4.15
N CYS A 70 -13.91 3.02 5.43
CA CYS A 70 -14.41 2.12 6.46
C CYS A 70 -15.08 2.85 7.62
N SER A 71 -15.92 2.11 8.38
CA SER A 71 -16.67 2.62 9.53
C SER A 71 -15.88 2.59 10.84
N GLY A 72 -14.79 1.82 10.87
CA GLY A 72 -13.97 1.68 12.06
C GLY A 72 -13.19 2.93 12.42
N PRO A 73 -12.61 2.97 13.63
CA PRO A 73 -11.97 4.18 14.17
C PRO A 73 -10.80 4.71 13.35
N ILE A 74 -10.21 3.92 12.48
CA ILE A 74 -9.14 4.34 11.58
C ILE A 74 -9.62 5.27 10.45
N GLY A 75 -10.91 5.21 10.10
CA GLY A 75 -11.57 6.11 9.16
C GLY A 75 -11.23 5.91 7.69
N GLY A 76 -10.20 5.14 7.38
CA GLY A 76 -9.77 4.81 6.03
C GLY A 76 -8.27 4.94 5.79
N LEU A 77 -7.83 4.38 4.66
CA LEU A 77 -6.44 4.36 4.21
C LEU A 77 -6.37 4.64 2.70
N THR A 78 -5.33 5.32 2.28
CA THR A 78 -5.04 5.50 0.85
C THR A 78 -3.57 5.24 0.59
N VAL A 79 -3.28 4.39 -0.38
CA VAL A 79 -1.93 4.06 -0.83
C VAL A 79 -1.86 4.21 -2.34
N THR A 80 -0.78 4.80 -2.84
CA THR A 80 -0.51 4.92 -4.27
C THR A 80 0.88 4.40 -4.56
N ALA A 81 1.02 3.60 -5.61
CA ALA A 81 2.28 3.06 -6.06
C ALA A 81 2.45 3.21 -7.57
N ASP A 82 3.70 3.36 -8.02
CA ASP A 82 4.07 3.40 -9.43
C ASP A 82 4.66 2.06 -9.90
N SER A 83 4.93 1.96 -11.21
CA SER A 83 5.52 0.77 -11.85
C SER A 83 6.93 0.43 -11.36
N LYS A 84 7.63 1.38 -10.73
CA LYS A 84 8.98 1.21 -10.16
C LYS A 84 8.93 0.78 -8.69
N ALA A 85 7.74 0.39 -8.21
CA ALA A 85 7.49 0.01 -6.83
C ALA A 85 7.79 1.12 -5.80
N ASN A 86 7.82 2.41 -6.21
CA ASN A 86 7.76 3.50 -5.26
C ASN A 86 6.35 3.60 -4.71
N VAL A 87 6.23 3.68 -3.40
CA VAL A 87 4.92 3.68 -2.74
C VAL A 87 4.82 4.82 -1.73
N LYS A 88 3.63 5.36 -1.59
CA LYS A 88 3.27 6.35 -0.57
C LYS A 88 1.84 6.12 -0.11
N GLY A 89 1.53 6.55 1.10
CA GLY A 89 0.18 6.37 1.62
C GLY A 89 0.01 7.03 2.97
N TYR A 90 -1.24 7.10 3.39
CA TYR A 90 -1.64 7.67 4.67
C TYR A 90 -2.87 6.96 5.23
N VAL A 91 -3.11 7.20 6.50
CA VAL A 91 -4.28 6.77 7.25
C VAL A 91 -5.04 8.01 7.74
N ASN A 92 -6.37 7.97 7.72
CA ASN A 92 -7.17 9.15 8.10
C ASN A 92 -7.04 9.48 9.59
N ASN A 93 -7.02 8.46 10.46
CA ASN A 93 -6.77 8.63 11.88
C ASN A 93 -5.54 7.82 12.32
N PRO A 94 -4.38 8.48 12.49
CA PRO A 94 -3.13 7.81 12.86
C PRO A 94 -3.06 7.37 14.33
N ASP A 95 -3.87 7.96 15.21
CA ASP A 95 -3.74 7.82 16.67
C ASP A 95 -4.65 6.73 17.26
N VAL A 96 -5.24 5.88 16.42
CA VAL A 96 -6.15 4.82 16.86
C VAL A 96 -5.45 3.86 17.83
N MET A 97 -6.03 3.68 19.01
CA MET A 97 -5.56 2.72 20.00
C MET A 97 -6.66 1.69 20.26
N LEU A 98 -6.33 0.42 20.02
CA LEU A 98 -7.21 -0.71 20.30
C LEU A 98 -6.50 -1.74 21.18
N PRO A 99 -7.22 -2.45 22.05
CA PRO A 99 -6.67 -3.60 22.74
C PRO A 99 -6.29 -4.69 21.72
N PRO A 100 -5.33 -5.56 22.03
CA PRO A 100 -5.01 -6.70 21.20
C PRO A 100 -6.25 -7.57 20.93
N SER A 101 -6.25 -8.23 19.78
CA SER A 101 -7.26 -9.25 19.45
C SER A 101 -7.21 -10.41 20.47
N LYS A 102 -8.18 -11.32 20.40
CA LYS A 102 -8.20 -12.53 21.23
C LYS A 102 -6.98 -13.42 21.07
N GLU A 103 -6.29 -13.30 19.94
CA GLU A 103 -5.05 -14.00 19.61
C GLU A 103 -3.78 -13.25 20.04
N GLY A 104 -3.92 -12.10 20.70
CA GLY A 104 -2.80 -11.26 21.12
C GLY A 104 -2.13 -10.47 20.00
N LYS A 105 -2.78 -10.34 18.83
CA LYS A 105 -2.30 -9.58 17.68
C LYS A 105 -2.91 -8.17 17.65
N LEU A 106 -2.31 -7.26 16.88
CA LEU A 106 -2.90 -5.96 16.56
C LEU A 106 -4.22 -6.19 15.79
N ASP A 107 -5.32 -5.65 16.30
CA ASP A 107 -6.68 -5.89 15.79
C ASP A 107 -7.00 -4.94 14.62
N VAL A 108 -6.39 -5.21 13.46
CA VAL A 108 -6.57 -4.41 12.26
C VAL A 108 -8.00 -4.54 11.73
N GLY A 109 -8.58 -5.75 11.78
CA GLY A 109 -9.96 -5.97 11.39
C GLY A 109 -10.93 -5.07 12.13
N LYS A 110 -10.78 -4.96 13.46
CA LYS A 110 -11.61 -4.06 14.28
C LYS A 110 -11.30 -2.57 14.04
N ALA A 111 -10.05 -2.23 13.68
CA ALA A 111 -9.69 -0.86 13.35
C ALA A 111 -10.37 -0.38 12.06
N LEU A 112 -10.60 -1.30 11.10
CA LEU A 112 -11.27 -1.04 9.83
C LEU A 112 -12.78 -1.24 9.93
N ASP A 113 -13.24 -2.32 10.59
CA ASP A 113 -14.65 -2.70 10.67
C ASP A 113 -15.29 -2.88 9.28
N LEU A 114 -16.50 -2.42 9.06
CA LEU A 114 -17.16 -2.50 7.75
C LEU A 114 -16.57 -1.47 6.78
N GLY A 115 -16.42 -1.87 5.53
CA GLY A 115 -15.86 -0.94 4.56
C GLY A 115 -15.82 -1.45 3.14
N VAL A 116 -15.17 -0.67 2.30
CA VAL A 116 -15.00 -0.92 0.87
C VAL A 116 -13.54 -0.72 0.50
N LEU A 117 -12.98 -1.70 -0.18
CA LEU A 117 -11.70 -1.62 -0.87
C LEU A 117 -11.94 -1.21 -2.32
N THR A 118 -11.31 -0.13 -2.74
CA THR A 118 -11.29 0.34 -4.13
C THR A 118 -9.87 0.27 -4.67
N VAL A 119 -9.69 -0.34 -5.82
CA VAL A 119 -8.42 -0.40 -6.56
C VAL A 119 -8.59 0.40 -7.85
N ILE A 120 -7.82 1.46 -8.01
CA ILE A 120 -7.84 2.35 -9.16
C ILE A 120 -6.54 2.15 -9.93
N LYS A 121 -6.63 1.84 -11.21
CA LYS A 121 -5.48 1.67 -12.12
C LYS A 121 -5.50 2.77 -13.17
N ASP A 122 -4.60 3.74 -13.03
CA ASP A 122 -4.35 4.75 -14.06
C ASP A 122 -3.26 4.22 -15.00
N ILE A 123 -3.68 3.72 -16.13
CA ILE A 123 -2.83 3.12 -17.17
C ILE A 123 -2.83 3.95 -18.46
N GLY A 124 -3.07 5.26 -18.34
CA GLY A 124 -3.07 6.19 -19.47
C GLY A 124 -4.32 6.15 -20.34
N LEU A 125 -5.40 5.55 -19.87
CA LEU A 125 -6.72 5.61 -20.53
C LEU A 125 -7.42 6.94 -20.22
N LYS A 126 -8.45 7.28 -21.02
CA LYS A 126 -9.24 8.50 -20.80
C LYS A 126 -9.83 8.58 -19.38
N GLU A 127 -10.23 7.44 -18.85
CA GLU A 127 -10.69 7.28 -17.48
C GLU A 127 -9.94 6.09 -16.85
N PRO A 128 -9.46 6.23 -15.59
CA PRO A 128 -8.84 5.12 -14.89
C PRO A 128 -9.82 3.95 -14.70
N TYR A 129 -9.29 2.73 -14.80
CA TYR A 129 -10.06 1.56 -14.39
C TYR A 129 -10.22 1.54 -12.88
N SER A 130 -11.42 1.25 -12.38
CA SER A 130 -11.70 1.14 -10.96
C SER A 130 -12.48 -0.15 -10.66
N GLY A 131 -11.93 -0.98 -9.77
CA GLY A 131 -12.59 -2.15 -9.21
C GLY A 131 -12.88 -1.94 -7.72
N GLN A 132 -14.01 -2.44 -7.24
CA GLN A 132 -14.45 -2.21 -5.88
C GLN A 132 -15.06 -3.47 -5.26
N THR A 133 -14.72 -3.75 -4.00
CA THR A 133 -15.29 -4.86 -3.21
C THR A 133 -15.52 -4.43 -1.76
N HIS A 134 -16.51 -5.05 -1.11
CA HIS A 134 -16.64 -4.91 0.35
C HIS A 134 -15.49 -5.59 1.07
N LEU A 135 -15.11 -5.07 2.23
CA LEU A 135 -14.19 -5.76 3.12
C LEU A 135 -14.86 -7.03 3.64
N VAL A 136 -14.11 -8.13 3.63
CA VAL A 136 -14.56 -9.44 4.13
C VAL A 136 -14.24 -9.57 5.60
N SER A 137 -13.04 -9.18 6.01
CA SER A 137 -12.57 -9.28 7.39
C SER A 137 -11.89 -8.02 7.91
N GLY A 138 -11.48 -7.11 7.04
CA GLY A 138 -10.64 -5.97 7.40
C GLY A 138 -9.17 -6.33 7.68
N GLU A 139 -8.77 -7.59 7.48
CA GLU A 139 -7.36 -8.01 7.63
C GLU A 139 -6.48 -7.65 6.41
N ILE A 140 -7.01 -6.92 5.46
CA ILE A 140 -6.39 -6.40 4.24
C ILE A 140 -5.90 -7.51 3.28
N ALA A 141 -5.17 -8.51 3.77
CA ALA A 141 -4.71 -9.63 2.94
C ALA A 141 -5.88 -10.46 2.40
N GLU A 142 -6.84 -10.79 3.25
CA GLU A 142 -8.07 -11.51 2.88
C GLU A 142 -8.95 -10.66 1.97
N ASP A 143 -9.06 -9.36 2.25
CA ASP A 143 -9.85 -8.42 1.45
C ASP A 143 -9.28 -8.28 0.03
N LEU A 144 -7.94 -8.25 -0.11
CA LEU A 144 -7.25 -8.24 -1.40
C LEU A 144 -7.38 -9.58 -2.13
N THR A 145 -7.29 -10.71 -1.41
CA THR A 145 -7.55 -12.04 -1.96
C THR A 145 -8.96 -12.08 -2.57
N TYR A 146 -9.96 -11.60 -1.84
CA TYR A 146 -11.32 -11.49 -2.32
C TYR A 146 -11.46 -10.53 -3.51
N TYR A 147 -10.79 -9.37 -3.47
CA TYR A 147 -10.76 -8.42 -4.59
C TYR A 147 -10.26 -9.06 -5.88
N PHE A 148 -9.13 -9.79 -5.82
CA PHE A 148 -8.59 -10.45 -7.00
C PHE A 148 -9.55 -11.51 -7.56
N ALA A 149 -10.20 -12.28 -6.69
CA ALA A 149 -11.17 -13.29 -7.12
C ALA A 149 -12.45 -12.67 -7.70
N ALA A 150 -13.03 -11.69 -7.01
CA ALA A 150 -14.34 -11.15 -7.35
C ALA A 150 -14.30 -10.08 -8.48
N SER A 151 -13.27 -9.22 -8.47
CA SER A 151 -13.16 -8.10 -9.41
C SER A 151 -12.24 -8.40 -10.59
N GLU A 152 -11.06 -8.98 -10.33
CA GLU A 152 -10.08 -9.30 -11.38
C GLU A 152 -10.30 -10.69 -11.99
N GLN A 153 -11.04 -11.55 -11.32
CA GLN A 153 -11.28 -12.96 -11.70
C GLN A 153 -9.98 -13.78 -11.80
N ILE A 154 -9.01 -13.46 -10.94
CA ILE A 154 -7.72 -14.15 -10.87
C ILE A 154 -7.64 -14.86 -9.51
N PRO A 155 -7.60 -16.20 -9.48
CA PRO A 155 -7.36 -16.94 -8.24
C PRO A 155 -6.02 -16.52 -7.63
N THR A 156 -6.06 -15.92 -6.45
CA THR A 156 -4.92 -15.27 -5.82
C THR A 156 -4.86 -15.61 -4.34
N SER A 157 -3.67 -15.82 -3.81
CA SER A 157 -3.41 -15.84 -2.37
C SER A 157 -2.55 -14.64 -2.00
N VAL A 158 -3.00 -13.86 -1.02
CA VAL A 158 -2.27 -12.71 -0.49
C VAL A 158 -1.96 -12.98 0.97
N ALA A 159 -0.71 -12.76 1.37
CA ALA A 159 -0.31 -12.75 2.77
C ALA A 159 0.52 -11.49 3.06
N LEU A 160 0.16 -10.78 4.12
CA LEU A 160 0.78 -9.53 4.53
C LEU A 160 1.07 -9.56 6.02
N GLY A 161 2.19 -8.97 6.43
CA GLY A 161 2.56 -8.94 7.83
C GLY A 161 3.33 -7.69 8.21
N VAL A 162 2.98 -7.11 9.35
CA VAL A 162 3.73 -6.04 10.02
C VAL A 162 3.86 -6.41 11.49
N LEU A 163 5.08 -6.43 11.98
CA LEU A 163 5.41 -6.70 13.38
C LEU A 163 6.03 -5.46 13.99
N MET A 164 5.50 -5.04 15.15
CA MET A 164 5.95 -3.86 15.88
C MET A 164 6.83 -4.23 17.06
N ASN A 165 7.82 -3.40 17.37
CA ASN A 165 8.53 -3.41 18.63
C ASN A 165 7.68 -2.74 19.72
N LYS A 166 8.08 -2.93 20.99
CA LYS A 166 7.40 -2.32 22.14
C LYS A 166 7.53 -0.79 22.19
N ASP A 167 8.55 -0.25 21.55
CA ASP A 167 8.80 1.19 21.42
C ASP A 167 8.07 1.83 20.21
N ASN A 168 7.12 1.12 19.62
CA ASN A 168 6.36 1.54 18.44
C ASN A 168 7.21 1.72 17.16
N THR A 169 8.38 1.10 17.05
CA THR A 169 9.11 1.01 15.78
C THR A 169 8.74 -0.26 15.03
N VAL A 170 8.89 -0.25 13.70
CA VAL A 170 8.63 -1.44 12.88
C VAL A 170 9.77 -2.45 13.05
N ARG A 171 9.43 -3.65 13.49
CA ARG A 171 10.39 -4.74 13.64
C ARG A 171 10.57 -5.51 12.33
N GLN A 172 9.46 -5.92 11.71
CA GLN A 172 9.42 -6.60 10.41
C GLN A 172 8.19 -6.17 9.63
N ALA A 173 8.32 -6.10 8.29
CA ALA A 173 7.20 -5.91 7.40
C ALA A 173 7.47 -6.57 6.04
N GLY A 174 6.45 -7.15 5.44
CA GLY A 174 6.55 -7.78 4.14
C GLY A 174 5.28 -8.55 3.78
N GLY A 175 5.36 -9.31 2.70
CA GLY A 175 4.23 -10.11 2.23
C GLY A 175 4.49 -10.77 0.90
N PHE A 176 3.47 -11.46 0.41
CA PHE A 176 3.47 -12.01 -0.93
C PHE A 176 2.08 -11.97 -1.59
N ILE A 177 2.10 -12.01 -2.91
CA ILE A 177 0.94 -12.23 -3.77
C ILE A 177 1.29 -13.39 -4.70
N ILE A 178 0.54 -14.48 -4.64
CA ILE A 178 0.68 -15.65 -5.52
C ILE A 178 -0.60 -15.77 -6.35
N GLN A 179 -0.46 -15.88 -7.66
CA GLN A 179 -1.59 -15.89 -8.60
C GLN A 179 -1.53 -17.10 -9.51
N MET A 180 -2.68 -17.76 -9.68
CA MET A 180 -2.82 -18.85 -10.64
C MET A 180 -3.04 -18.29 -12.05
N MET A 181 -2.38 -18.89 -13.03
CA MET A 181 -2.60 -18.56 -14.43
C MET A 181 -3.83 -19.32 -14.97
N PRO A 182 -4.51 -18.82 -16.02
CA PRO A 182 -5.76 -19.43 -16.50
C PRO A 182 -5.69 -20.88 -16.93
N TYR A 183 -4.48 -21.38 -17.23
CA TYR A 183 -4.21 -22.76 -17.66
C TYR A 183 -3.60 -23.62 -16.56
N ALA A 184 -3.69 -23.19 -15.30
CA ALA A 184 -3.15 -23.96 -14.19
C ALA A 184 -3.92 -25.29 -14.01
N GLU A 185 -3.14 -26.36 -13.82
CA GLU A 185 -3.65 -27.70 -13.62
C GLU A 185 -4.13 -27.89 -12.17
N GLU A 186 -5.15 -28.72 -11.98
CA GLU A 186 -5.75 -28.99 -10.66
C GLU A 186 -4.73 -29.54 -9.65
N GLU A 187 -3.75 -30.33 -10.12
CA GLU A 187 -2.67 -30.83 -9.28
C GLU A 187 -1.80 -29.70 -8.72
N THR A 188 -1.47 -28.70 -9.57
CA THR A 188 -0.72 -27.50 -9.17
C THR A 188 -1.50 -26.69 -8.13
N ILE A 189 -2.81 -26.50 -8.36
CA ILE A 189 -3.69 -25.76 -7.45
C ILE A 189 -3.73 -26.45 -6.09
N SER A 190 -4.06 -27.76 -6.05
CA SER A 190 -4.16 -28.53 -4.81
C SER A 190 -2.85 -28.57 -4.02
N LYS A 191 -1.72 -28.67 -4.73
CA LYS A 191 -0.39 -28.66 -4.11
C LYS A 191 -0.08 -27.31 -3.47
N LEU A 192 -0.38 -26.21 -4.15
CA LEU A 192 -0.17 -24.86 -3.64
C LEU A 192 -1.08 -24.57 -2.44
N GLU A 193 -2.36 -24.90 -2.52
CA GLU A 193 -3.31 -24.73 -1.40
C GLU A 193 -2.84 -25.42 -0.12
N LYS A 194 -2.33 -26.65 -0.24
CA LYS A 194 -1.75 -27.37 0.90
C LYS A 194 -0.56 -26.63 1.51
N LYS A 195 0.37 -26.14 0.68
CA LYS A 195 1.54 -25.39 1.13
C LYS A 195 1.14 -24.06 1.82
N ILE A 196 0.17 -23.36 1.26
CA ILE A 196 -0.36 -22.11 1.86
C ILE A 196 -1.02 -22.39 3.21
N ALA A 197 -1.80 -23.48 3.32
CA ALA A 197 -2.44 -23.86 4.59
C ALA A 197 -1.43 -24.22 5.70
N GLU A 198 -0.26 -24.75 5.33
CA GLU A 198 0.83 -25.07 6.26
C GLU A 198 1.71 -23.84 6.61
N PHE A 199 1.62 -22.75 5.84
CA PHE A 199 2.41 -21.53 6.05
C PHE A 199 1.92 -20.77 7.30
N LYS A 200 2.81 -20.61 8.28
CA LYS A 200 2.41 -20.02 9.57
C LYS A 200 1.99 -18.55 9.47
N SER A 201 2.89 -17.69 9.03
CA SER A 201 2.62 -16.27 8.73
C SER A 201 3.87 -15.59 8.17
N VAL A 202 3.67 -14.45 7.48
CA VAL A 202 4.75 -13.60 6.98
C VAL A 202 5.65 -13.10 8.14
N THR A 203 5.03 -12.62 9.24
CA THR A 203 5.79 -12.10 10.38
C THR A 203 6.61 -13.20 11.06
N TYR A 204 6.09 -14.42 11.16
CA TYR A 204 6.85 -15.54 11.66
C TYR A 204 8.05 -15.85 10.78
N ALA A 205 7.87 -15.92 9.46
CA ALA A 205 8.96 -16.19 8.53
C ALA A 205 10.05 -15.11 8.62
N LEU A 206 9.69 -13.82 8.56
CA LEU A 206 10.64 -12.72 8.64
C LEU A 206 11.41 -12.65 9.96
N GLU A 207 10.78 -13.04 11.09
CA GLU A 207 11.46 -13.13 12.38
C GLU A 207 12.50 -14.26 12.45
N HIS A 208 12.33 -15.31 11.64
CA HIS A 208 13.26 -16.43 11.53
C HIS A 208 14.23 -16.24 10.34
N GLU A 209 14.52 -14.95 10.03
CA GLU A 209 15.50 -14.55 9.01
C GLU A 209 15.15 -15.01 7.58
N HIS A 210 13.89 -15.37 7.31
CA HIS A 210 13.47 -15.67 5.97
C HIS A 210 13.41 -14.40 5.13
N THR A 211 14.10 -14.40 4.02
CA THR A 211 13.98 -13.40 2.96
C THR A 211 12.72 -13.63 2.12
N PRO A 212 12.29 -12.70 1.27
CA PRO A 212 11.25 -12.96 0.27
C PRO A 212 11.53 -14.20 -0.56
N GLU A 213 12.80 -14.42 -0.95
CA GLU A 213 13.25 -15.62 -1.68
C GLU A 213 12.98 -16.89 -0.88
N LYS A 214 13.36 -16.89 0.40
CA LYS A 214 13.18 -18.06 1.27
C LYS A 214 11.71 -18.36 1.52
N MET A 215 10.87 -17.35 1.72
CA MET A 215 9.41 -17.56 1.84
C MET A 215 8.84 -18.23 0.59
N MET A 216 9.26 -17.77 -0.59
CA MET A 216 8.80 -18.37 -1.84
C MET A 216 9.39 -19.76 -2.07
N GLU A 217 10.64 -20.02 -1.68
CA GLU A 217 11.25 -21.34 -1.72
C GLU A 217 10.48 -22.35 -0.85
N ASP A 218 10.03 -21.96 0.34
CA ASP A 218 9.24 -22.81 1.23
C ASP A 218 7.87 -23.15 0.63
N LEU A 219 7.26 -22.23 -0.12
CA LEU A 219 5.95 -22.41 -0.74
C LEU A 219 6.02 -23.07 -2.13
N LEU A 220 7.01 -22.71 -2.94
CA LEU A 220 7.05 -23.02 -4.38
C LEU A 220 8.33 -23.74 -4.81
N GLY A 221 9.31 -23.96 -3.91
CA GLY A 221 10.64 -24.48 -4.27
C GLY A 221 10.62 -25.86 -4.94
N ASP A 222 9.66 -26.70 -4.60
CA ASP A 222 9.44 -28.03 -5.20
C ASP A 222 8.53 -27.99 -6.46
N MET A 223 8.30 -26.79 -7.02
CA MET A 223 7.47 -26.53 -8.19
C MET A 223 8.24 -25.80 -9.31
N ASP A 224 9.53 -26.05 -9.47
CA ASP A 224 10.42 -25.40 -10.46
C ASP A 224 10.32 -23.87 -10.41
N MET A 225 10.47 -23.29 -9.21
CA MET A 225 10.38 -21.85 -9.00
C MET A 225 11.53 -21.12 -9.70
N LYS A 226 11.20 -20.03 -10.40
CA LYS A 226 12.16 -19.15 -11.09
C LYS A 226 11.92 -17.71 -10.68
N ILE A 227 12.96 -17.04 -10.17
CA ILE A 227 12.95 -15.61 -9.88
C ILE A 227 13.54 -14.89 -11.10
N TYR A 228 12.78 -13.96 -11.67
CA TYR A 228 13.20 -13.20 -12.84
C TYR A 228 13.79 -11.85 -12.49
N GLU A 229 13.32 -11.23 -11.43
CA GLU A 229 13.70 -9.87 -11.11
C GLU A 229 13.63 -9.57 -9.61
N LYS A 230 14.51 -8.66 -9.19
CA LYS A 230 14.54 -8.05 -7.88
C LYS A 230 14.44 -6.54 -8.04
N VAL A 231 13.32 -5.96 -7.61
CA VAL A 231 13.00 -4.54 -7.75
C VAL A 231 13.16 -3.86 -6.41
N PRO A 232 13.99 -2.81 -6.26
CA PRO A 232 14.01 -2.01 -5.05
C PRO A 232 12.64 -1.35 -4.81
N THR A 233 12.24 -1.22 -3.54
CA THR A 233 11.04 -0.49 -3.16
C THR A 233 11.35 0.53 -2.07
N GLN A 234 10.65 1.65 -2.07
CA GLN A 234 10.84 2.71 -1.10
C GLN A 234 9.55 3.52 -0.88
N PHE A 235 9.44 4.10 0.30
CA PHE A 235 8.45 5.15 0.52
C PHE A 235 8.90 6.41 -0.21
N HIS A 236 8.19 6.80 -1.26
CA HIS A 236 8.54 7.95 -2.07
C HIS A 236 7.34 8.83 -2.36
N CYS A 237 7.39 10.08 -1.91
CA CYS A 237 6.40 11.08 -2.27
C CYS A 237 7.02 12.08 -3.25
N ASN A 238 6.37 12.22 -4.37
CA ASN A 238 6.78 13.16 -5.43
C ASN A 238 6.13 14.55 -5.28
N CYS A 239 5.74 14.95 -4.05
CA CYS A 239 5.30 16.32 -3.81
C CYS A 239 6.49 17.28 -3.92
N SER A 240 6.22 18.48 -4.40
CA SER A 240 7.19 19.58 -4.46
C SER A 240 6.45 20.90 -4.25
N THR A 241 7.21 21.96 -3.98
CA THR A 241 6.65 23.30 -3.84
C THR A 241 5.81 23.70 -5.05
N GLU A 242 6.30 23.44 -6.27
CA GLU A 242 5.59 23.77 -7.51
C GLU A 242 4.28 22.98 -7.67
N ARG A 243 4.26 21.71 -7.22
CA ARG A 243 3.04 20.90 -7.27
C ARG A 243 2.01 21.36 -6.26
N VAL A 244 2.44 21.75 -5.06
CA VAL A 244 1.54 22.27 -4.03
C VAL A 244 1.05 23.65 -4.41
N GLU A 245 1.88 24.55 -4.97
CA GLU A 245 1.46 25.84 -5.51
C GLU A 245 0.37 25.69 -6.58
N LYS A 246 0.54 24.74 -7.53
CA LYS A 246 -0.51 24.42 -8.52
C LYS A 246 -1.81 23.95 -7.86
N ALA A 247 -1.73 23.19 -6.78
CA ALA A 247 -2.91 22.76 -6.04
C ALA A 247 -3.59 23.95 -5.36
N VAL A 248 -2.85 24.87 -4.75
CA VAL A 248 -3.38 26.12 -4.18
C VAL A 248 -4.01 26.97 -5.29
N ILE A 249 -3.37 27.13 -6.44
CA ILE A 249 -3.93 27.87 -7.58
C ILE A 249 -5.26 27.26 -8.05
N SER A 250 -5.39 25.94 -7.99
CA SER A 250 -6.60 25.23 -8.44
C SER A 250 -7.83 25.41 -7.57
N VAL A 251 -7.70 25.92 -6.32
CA VAL A 251 -8.87 26.25 -5.46
C VAL A 251 -9.65 27.44 -5.99
N GLY A 252 -9.05 28.25 -6.87
CA GLY A 252 -9.68 29.35 -7.57
C GLY A 252 -9.38 30.71 -6.97
N LYS A 253 -9.50 31.73 -7.81
CA LYS A 253 -9.13 33.13 -7.49
C LYS A 253 -9.81 33.69 -6.26
N LYS A 254 -11.10 33.37 -6.09
CA LYS A 254 -11.89 33.88 -4.97
C LYS A 254 -11.33 33.41 -3.64
N GLU A 255 -11.00 32.13 -3.54
CA GLU A 255 -10.45 31.57 -2.30
C GLU A 255 -9.03 32.08 -2.02
N ILE A 256 -8.18 32.22 -3.07
CA ILE A 256 -6.86 32.83 -2.90
C ILE A 256 -6.97 34.29 -2.45
N GLN A 257 -7.94 35.06 -3.00
CA GLN A 257 -8.18 36.44 -2.56
C GLN A 257 -8.63 36.50 -1.11
N ASN A 258 -9.53 35.62 -0.66
CA ASN A 258 -9.93 35.50 0.73
C ASN A 258 -8.74 35.28 1.66
N MET A 259 -7.85 34.32 1.29
CA MET A 259 -6.62 34.03 2.04
C MET A 259 -5.68 35.26 2.11
N ILE A 260 -5.60 36.07 1.05
CA ILE A 260 -4.82 37.33 1.04
C ILE A 260 -5.46 38.37 1.95
N ASP A 261 -6.78 38.51 1.93
CA ASP A 261 -7.53 39.47 2.71
C ASP A 261 -7.48 39.15 4.22
N ASP A 262 -7.38 37.87 4.60
CA ASP A 262 -7.14 37.42 5.98
C ASP A 262 -5.79 37.92 6.53
N GLY A 263 -4.81 38.20 5.66
CA GLY A 263 -3.53 38.79 6.02
C GLY A 263 -2.55 37.88 6.72
N GLU A 264 -2.85 36.57 6.85
CA GLU A 264 -2.03 35.57 7.53
C GLU A 264 -1.36 34.63 6.54
N PRO A 265 -0.16 34.09 6.83
CA PRO A 265 0.44 33.05 6.03
C PRO A 265 -0.38 31.75 6.13
N ILE A 266 -0.43 30.99 5.05
CA ILE A 266 -1.09 29.68 5.04
C ILE A 266 -0.08 28.55 5.15
N GLU A 267 -0.52 27.44 5.74
CA GLU A 267 0.19 26.16 5.75
C GLU A 267 -0.62 25.12 4.95
N VAL A 268 0.06 24.41 4.07
CA VAL A 268 -0.51 23.30 3.29
C VAL A 268 0.29 22.03 3.56
N ASN A 269 -0.40 20.99 4.01
CA ASN A 269 0.24 19.72 4.32
C ASN A 269 0.01 18.68 3.23
N CYS A 270 1.06 18.02 2.81
CA CYS A 270 0.94 16.88 1.90
C CYS A 270 0.39 15.67 2.65
N HIS A 271 -0.83 15.25 2.35
CA HIS A 271 -1.47 14.08 2.99
C HIS A 271 -0.64 12.79 2.87
N PHE A 272 0.11 12.60 1.77
CA PHE A 272 0.89 11.37 1.54
C PHE A 272 2.18 11.26 2.36
N CYS A 273 2.81 12.38 2.71
CA CYS A 273 4.11 12.34 3.40
C CYS A 273 4.21 13.31 4.58
N ASN A 274 3.12 14.01 4.89
CA ASN A 274 3.03 14.98 5.97
C ASN A 274 4.10 16.10 5.91
N THR A 275 4.60 16.41 4.70
CA THR A 275 5.50 17.56 4.51
C THR A 275 4.68 18.84 4.53
N HIS A 276 5.15 19.81 5.32
CA HIS A 276 4.52 21.12 5.50
C HIS A 276 5.09 22.14 4.53
N TYR A 277 4.24 22.87 3.87
CA TYR A 277 4.56 23.97 2.94
C TYR A 277 3.94 25.26 3.47
N HIS A 278 4.76 26.27 3.66
CA HIS A 278 4.32 27.57 4.18
C HIS A 278 4.36 28.59 3.06
N TYR A 279 3.30 29.36 2.91
CA TYR A 279 3.19 30.43 1.92
C TYR A 279 2.83 31.74 2.60
N SER A 280 3.63 32.76 2.35
CA SER A 280 3.37 34.13 2.79
C SER A 280 2.23 34.77 1.98
N VAL A 281 1.70 35.88 2.48
CA VAL A 281 0.71 36.69 1.74
C VAL A 281 1.24 37.15 0.38
N ASP A 282 2.56 37.40 0.27
CA ASP A 282 3.17 37.79 -1.01
C ASP A 282 3.28 36.61 -1.99
N ASP A 283 3.49 35.39 -1.48
CA ASP A 283 3.40 34.18 -2.32
C ASP A 283 1.98 33.98 -2.85
N LEU A 284 0.95 34.18 -2.02
CA LEU A 284 -0.45 34.09 -2.43
C LEU A 284 -0.80 35.13 -3.51
N LYS A 285 -0.31 36.36 -3.39
CA LYS A 285 -0.48 37.41 -4.42
C LYS A 285 0.17 37.00 -5.75
N ARG A 286 1.38 36.37 -5.70
CA ARG A 286 2.04 35.83 -6.89
C ARG A 286 1.19 34.75 -7.55
N MET A 287 0.71 33.76 -6.76
CA MET A 287 -0.16 32.68 -7.23
C MET A 287 -1.47 33.18 -7.84
N LEU A 288 -2.09 34.24 -7.24
CA LEU A 288 -3.30 34.85 -7.77
C LEU A 288 -3.08 35.46 -9.16
N ASN A 289 -1.92 36.11 -9.38
CA ASN A 289 -1.53 36.63 -10.68
C ASN A 289 -1.29 35.52 -11.74
N GLU A 290 -0.78 34.36 -11.34
CA GLU A 290 -0.61 33.20 -12.22
C GLU A 290 -1.97 32.55 -12.57
N ALA A 291 -2.89 32.47 -11.63
CA ALA A 291 -4.25 31.98 -11.83
C ALA A 291 -5.07 32.85 -12.82
N THR A 292 -4.58 34.05 -13.15
CA THR A 292 -5.24 34.99 -14.07
C THR A 292 -4.78 34.84 -15.52
N ARG A 293 -3.77 34.06 -15.77
CA ARG A 293 -3.25 33.75 -17.11
C ARG A 293 -3.79 32.43 -17.63
#